data_94fdad642b12238249aca0dbfb9631a4
#
_entry.id   94fdad642b12238249aca0dbfb9631a4
#
_cell.length_a   1.000
_cell.length_b   1.000
_cell.length_c   1.000
_cell.angle_alpha   90.00
_cell.angle_beta   90.00
_cell.angle_gamma   90.00
#
_symmetry.space_group_name_H-M   'P 1'
#
loop_
_entity.id
_entity.type
_entity.pdbx_description
1 polymer ?
#
loop_
_entity_poly.entity_id
_entity_poly.type
_entity_poly.pdbx_seq_one_letter_code
_entity_poly.pdbx_strand_id
1 'polypeptide(L)'
;MSLFGLFDIAKSAIFASQTALTVTSHNIANINTPGFNRREAIFAVSGPVALSGNLLGSGVTISGIRRHYDQFFQTQLWGQYQNYGSSSALNQTLSQIEQIFNEAKNIGLAVPLTDFFNAWQEVATNPEGFVQRSVLLQKANALVLVAKQMELGITENLESINDTIDNIAERVNAIGSEIAAINGKIVQVEAGSQVESAHDLRDQRDVLMNELATLVDFSSFEDENGSMTIMVGMRNLVSGETSNSLSTRINEEGDKDLYIDGINITGSIKKGQLGGLISVRDTIRTSSLNGLRRLIASLTQEINILHRSGYGLDGTTDNDFFAPLQLSTRDFSSGADMTATVTDSSQLTLDEYSIQFDASGNYLVYNKQNGTLVTSGAYVSGAPISFDGIEISITGTVTSTDKFTVSPLTDVMKNFEVAITDQQKIAAASSNTALPGDNSNALRIVQLYQNSIANLGGATLSSYYGGLVSTIGSMSRAASDSLTFDSNLLSELNNRRESLSGVSLDEEAANLIRFQRSYQAGAKMIQITDELLQTLLNL
;
A
#
# COMPACT_ATOMS: atom_id res chain seq x y z
N MET A 1 -67.82 -6.47 25.78
CA MET A 1 -67.07 -6.41 24.51
C MET A 1 -68.05 -6.63 23.38
N SER A 2 -68.03 -5.76 22.35
CA SER A 2 -68.82 -6.11 21.16
C SER A 2 -68.13 -7.28 20.45
N LEU A 3 -68.89 -8.19 19.88
CA LEU A 3 -68.37 -9.34 19.09
C LEU A 3 -67.46 -8.85 17.96
N PHE A 4 -67.74 -7.69 17.38
CA PHE A 4 -66.86 -7.04 16.39
C PHE A 4 -65.48 -6.67 16.96
N GLY A 5 -65.40 -6.23 18.22
CA GLY A 5 -64.13 -5.91 18.87
C GLY A 5 -63.24 -7.14 19.09
N LEU A 6 -63.86 -8.31 19.41
CA LEU A 6 -63.14 -9.61 19.47
C LEU A 6 -62.64 -10.02 18.10
N PHE A 7 -63.42 -9.81 17.06
CA PHE A 7 -63.03 -10.13 15.68
C PHE A 7 -61.84 -9.28 15.21
N ASP A 8 -61.86 -7.97 15.52
CA ASP A 8 -60.78 -7.05 15.18
C ASP A 8 -59.46 -7.40 15.91
N ILE A 9 -59.54 -7.75 17.21
CA ILE A 9 -58.37 -8.22 17.97
C ILE A 9 -57.82 -9.54 17.38
N ALA A 10 -58.67 -10.49 17.05
CA ALA A 10 -58.23 -11.76 16.45
C ALA A 10 -57.60 -11.54 15.07
N LYS A 11 -58.19 -10.71 14.23
CA LYS A 11 -57.67 -10.34 12.91
C LYS A 11 -56.32 -9.65 13.03
N SER A 12 -56.15 -8.70 13.94
CA SER A 12 -54.89 -8.02 14.17
C SER A 12 -53.79 -8.96 14.64
N ALA A 13 -54.11 -9.91 15.53
CA ALA A 13 -53.18 -10.94 16.00
C ALA A 13 -52.73 -11.87 14.88
N ILE A 14 -53.63 -12.27 13.97
CA ILE A 14 -53.32 -13.09 12.80
C ILE A 14 -52.32 -12.35 11.87
N PHE A 15 -52.61 -11.12 11.48
CA PHE A 15 -51.74 -10.36 10.59
C PHE A 15 -50.37 -10.09 11.20
N ALA A 16 -50.33 -9.73 12.50
CA ALA A 16 -49.07 -9.52 13.19
C ALA A 16 -48.23 -10.82 13.28
N SER A 17 -48.86 -11.94 13.60
CA SER A 17 -48.19 -13.24 13.63
C SER A 17 -47.74 -13.71 12.25
N GLN A 18 -48.52 -13.46 11.19
CA GLN A 18 -48.13 -13.78 9.81
C GLN A 18 -46.91 -12.98 9.38
N THR A 19 -46.87 -11.69 9.65
CA THR A 19 -45.69 -10.84 9.36
C THR A 19 -44.46 -11.35 10.11
N ALA A 20 -44.59 -11.66 11.41
CA ALA A 20 -43.49 -12.18 12.20
C ALA A 20 -43.00 -13.57 11.68
N LEU A 21 -43.91 -14.45 11.26
CA LEU A 21 -43.55 -15.72 10.59
C LEU A 21 -42.76 -15.49 9.31
N THR A 22 -43.18 -14.53 8.49
CA THR A 22 -42.47 -14.18 7.25
C THR A 22 -41.07 -13.69 7.54
N VAL A 23 -40.88 -12.78 8.53
CA VAL A 23 -39.58 -12.30 8.96
C VAL A 23 -38.68 -13.41 9.48
N THR A 24 -39.20 -14.29 10.36
CA THR A 24 -38.47 -15.45 10.89
C THR A 24 -38.06 -16.41 9.77
N SER A 25 -38.96 -16.70 8.84
CA SER A 25 -38.65 -17.56 7.68
C SER A 25 -37.59 -16.94 6.78
N HIS A 26 -37.62 -15.62 6.60
CA HIS A 26 -36.60 -14.87 5.84
C HIS A 26 -35.21 -14.92 6.53
N ASN A 27 -35.17 -14.80 7.87
CA ASN A 27 -33.93 -14.95 8.64
C ASN A 27 -33.35 -16.37 8.44
N ILE A 28 -34.17 -17.42 8.58
CA ILE A 28 -33.72 -18.81 8.40
C ILE A 28 -33.19 -19.05 6.97
N ALA A 29 -33.89 -18.54 5.96
CA ALA A 29 -33.48 -18.71 4.56
C ALA A 29 -32.15 -18.07 4.25
N ASN A 30 -31.80 -16.95 4.93
CA ASN A 30 -30.59 -16.15 4.67
C ASN A 30 -29.47 -16.38 5.67
N ILE A 31 -29.54 -17.40 6.53
CA ILE A 31 -28.50 -17.66 7.54
C ILE A 31 -27.08 -17.80 6.95
N ASN A 32 -26.97 -18.35 5.74
CA ASN A 32 -25.69 -18.54 5.04
C ASN A 32 -25.39 -17.42 4.03
N THR A 33 -26.22 -16.37 3.96
CA THR A 33 -25.99 -15.24 3.05
C THR A 33 -24.98 -14.29 3.67
N PRO A 34 -23.80 -14.08 3.06
CA PRO A 34 -22.78 -13.18 3.60
C PRO A 34 -23.35 -11.76 3.79
N GLY A 35 -23.06 -11.16 4.95
CA GLY A 35 -23.48 -9.78 5.25
C GLY A 35 -24.94 -9.63 5.67
N PHE A 36 -25.74 -10.70 5.67
CA PHE A 36 -27.13 -10.64 6.12
C PHE A 36 -27.20 -10.31 7.62
N ASN A 37 -28.06 -9.36 7.97
CA ASN A 37 -28.34 -9.00 9.37
C ASN A 37 -29.74 -9.49 9.75
N ARG A 38 -29.85 -10.12 10.92
CA ARG A 38 -31.10 -10.62 11.50
C ARG A 38 -32.14 -9.51 11.59
N ARG A 39 -33.39 -9.82 11.29
CA ARG A 39 -34.53 -8.91 11.36
C ARG A 39 -35.50 -9.33 12.42
N GLU A 40 -36.16 -8.37 13.02
CA GLU A 40 -37.18 -8.57 14.06
C GLU A 40 -38.42 -7.73 13.76
N ALA A 41 -39.59 -8.36 13.82
CA ALA A 41 -40.85 -7.65 13.73
C ALA A 41 -41.18 -6.99 15.06
N ILE A 42 -41.35 -5.66 15.06
CA ILE A 42 -41.65 -4.89 16.26
C ILE A 42 -43.15 -4.81 16.47
N PHE A 43 -43.64 -5.42 17.55
CA PHE A 43 -45.02 -5.41 17.92
C PHE A 43 -45.37 -4.12 18.70
N ALA A 44 -46.47 -3.50 18.32
CA ALA A 44 -47.05 -2.33 19.02
C ALA A 44 -48.51 -2.61 19.41
N VAL A 45 -48.95 -2.03 20.50
CA VAL A 45 -50.33 -2.09 20.89
C VAL A 45 -51.16 -1.20 19.98
N SER A 46 -52.23 -1.71 19.37
CA SER A 46 -53.21 -0.91 18.63
C SER A 46 -53.92 0.10 19.56
N GLY A 47 -54.23 1.31 19.03
CA GLY A 47 -54.84 2.36 19.82
C GLY A 47 -56.09 1.89 20.59
N PRO A 48 -56.30 2.36 21.83
CA PRO A 48 -57.41 1.94 22.64
C PRO A 48 -58.74 2.47 22.07
N VAL A 49 -59.78 1.59 22.13
CA VAL A 49 -61.17 1.98 21.80
C VAL A 49 -61.96 2.20 23.11
N ALA A 50 -62.66 3.32 23.19
CA ALA A 50 -63.52 3.63 24.34
C ALA A 50 -64.76 2.75 24.33
N LEU A 51 -64.95 1.93 25.37
CA LEU A 51 -66.11 1.06 25.54
C LEU A 51 -66.71 1.32 26.93
N SER A 52 -67.92 1.86 27.00
CA SER A 52 -68.65 2.09 28.24
C SER A 52 -67.85 2.79 29.35
N GLY A 53 -67.05 3.81 29.01
CA GLY A 53 -66.24 4.58 29.96
C GLY A 53 -64.87 3.97 30.29
N ASN A 54 -64.53 2.78 29.77
CA ASN A 54 -63.22 2.14 29.89
C ASN A 54 -62.50 2.12 28.56
N LEU A 55 -61.18 2.37 28.58
CA LEU A 55 -60.30 2.24 27.42
C LEU A 55 -59.81 0.77 27.31
N LEU A 56 -60.27 0.07 26.29
CA LEU A 56 -59.83 -1.30 25.98
C LEU A 56 -58.89 -1.29 24.76
N GLY A 57 -57.80 -2.06 24.84
CA GLY A 57 -56.90 -2.25 23.71
C GLY A 57 -57.59 -2.92 22.52
N SER A 58 -57.34 -2.45 21.29
CA SER A 58 -57.95 -2.96 20.05
C SER A 58 -57.12 -4.02 19.36
N GLY A 59 -56.11 -4.59 20.04
CA GLY A 59 -55.26 -5.65 19.52
C GLY A 59 -53.79 -5.23 19.38
N VAL A 60 -53.09 -5.85 18.43
CA VAL A 60 -51.67 -5.71 18.18
C VAL A 60 -51.43 -5.37 16.70
N THR A 61 -50.46 -4.49 16.45
CA THR A 61 -49.98 -4.19 15.08
C THR A 61 -48.47 -4.33 15.01
N ILE A 62 -47.93 -4.48 13.81
CA ILE A 62 -46.48 -4.36 13.56
C ILE A 62 -46.21 -2.91 13.25
N SER A 63 -45.39 -2.25 14.08
CA SER A 63 -44.93 -0.86 13.86
C SER A 63 -43.80 -0.75 12.86
N GLY A 64 -43.06 -1.83 12.64
CA GLY A 64 -41.94 -1.90 11.69
C GLY A 64 -41.16 -3.20 11.80
N ILE A 65 -40.24 -3.39 10.89
CA ILE A 65 -39.23 -4.45 10.93
C ILE A 65 -37.91 -3.76 11.26
N ARG A 66 -37.22 -4.25 12.26
CA ARG A 66 -35.93 -3.70 12.68
C ARG A 66 -34.82 -4.66 12.28
N ARG A 67 -33.74 -4.11 11.70
CA ARG A 67 -32.49 -4.79 11.45
C ARG A 67 -31.64 -4.77 12.74
N HIS A 68 -31.08 -5.91 13.15
CA HIS A 68 -30.11 -5.99 14.23
C HIS A 68 -28.75 -5.49 13.71
N TYR A 69 -28.46 -4.23 13.89
CA TYR A 69 -27.29 -3.52 13.36
C TYR A 69 -26.78 -2.50 14.37
N ASP A 70 -25.47 -2.49 14.57
CA ASP A 70 -24.78 -1.53 15.42
C ASP A 70 -23.78 -0.74 14.57
N GLN A 71 -24.12 0.52 14.30
CA GLN A 71 -23.29 1.40 13.46
C GLN A 71 -21.92 1.68 14.07
N PHE A 72 -21.82 1.82 15.40
CA PHE A 72 -20.54 2.05 16.06
C PHE A 72 -19.63 0.84 15.90
N PHE A 73 -20.17 -0.35 16.11
CA PHE A 73 -19.44 -1.60 15.93
C PHE A 73 -19.01 -1.80 14.47
N GLN A 74 -19.89 -1.50 13.52
CA GLN A 74 -19.56 -1.60 12.09
C GLN A 74 -18.44 -0.65 11.68
N THR A 75 -18.41 0.59 12.20
CA THR A 75 -17.32 1.53 11.97
C THR A 75 -15.98 0.99 12.51
N GLN A 76 -16.00 0.36 13.69
CA GLN A 76 -14.82 -0.30 14.26
C GLN A 76 -14.35 -1.46 13.37
N LEU A 77 -15.29 -2.24 12.85
CA LEU A 77 -14.99 -3.36 11.95
C LEU A 77 -14.37 -2.86 10.63
N TRP A 78 -14.88 -1.78 10.03
CA TRP A 78 -14.25 -1.17 8.84
C TRP A 78 -12.82 -0.70 9.13
N GLY A 79 -12.59 -0.06 10.28
CA GLY A 79 -11.23 0.32 10.69
C GLY A 79 -10.28 -0.88 10.78
N GLN A 80 -10.78 -2.04 11.23
CA GLN A 80 -9.96 -3.26 11.28
C GLN A 80 -9.75 -3.91 9.90
N TYR A 81 -10.73 -3.86 8.99
CA TYR A 81 -10.54 -4.27 7.60
C TYR A 81 -9.46 -3.42 6.92
N GLN A 82 -9.44 -2.10 7.17
CA GLN A 82 -8.40 -1.20 6.66
C GLN A 82 -7.01 -1.56 7.19
N ASN A 83 -6.87 -1.86 8.49
CA ASN A 83 -5.60 -2.31 9.08
C ASN A 83 -5.14 -3.62 8.46
N TYR A 84 -6.04 -4.62 8.38
CA TYR A 84 -5.76 -5.92 7.77
C TYR A 84 -5.33 -5.80 6.31
N GLY A 85 -6.02 -4.97 5.51
CA GLY A 85 -5.65 -4.70 4.12
C GLY A 85 -4.23 -4.16 4.00
N SER A 86 -3.87 -3.19 4.83
CA SER A 86 -2.53 -2.60 4.87
C SER A 86 -1.46 -3.62 5.28
N SER A 87 -1.68 -4.34 6.38
CA SER A 87 -0.72 -5.35 6.89
C SER A 87 -0.54 -6.50 5.89
N SER A 88 -1.59 -6.89 5.19
CA SER A 88 -1.54 -7.93 4.15
C SER A 88 -0.67 -7.51 2.97
N ALA A 89 -0.85 -6.28 2.47
CA ALA A 89 -0.06 -5.74 1.38
C ALA A 89 1.42 -5.60 1.76
N LEU A 90 1.69 -5.06 2.97
CA LEU A 90 3.05 -4.93 3.52
C LEU A 90 3.75 -6.30 3.61
N ASN A 91 3.11 -7.29 4.24
CA ASN A 91 3.69 -8.61 4.43
C ASN A 91 3.98 -9.32 3.10
N GLN A 92 3.05 -9.28 2.16
CA GLN A 92 3.22 -9.91 0.86
C GLN A 92 4.41 -9.31 0.10
N THR A 93 4.50 -8.00 0.04
CA THR A 93 5.53 -7.28 -0.71
C THR A 93 6.91 -7.43 -0.04
N LEU A 94 7.01 -7.23 1.28
CA LEU A 94 8.28 -7.36 1.99
C LEU A 94 8.83 -8.79 1.94
N SER A 95 7.98 -9.80 1.97
CA SER A 95 8.41 -11.21 1.80
C SER A 95 9.01 -11.47 0.42
N GLN A 96 8.54 -10.80 -0.64
CA GLN A 96 9.14 -10.89 -1.98
C GLN A 96 10.51 -10.20 -2.02
N ILE A 97 10.64 -9.02 -1.44
CA ILE A 97 11.92 -8.31 -1.34
C ILE A 97 12.94 -9.09 -0.50
N GLU A 98 12.53 -9.68 0.63
CA GLU A 98 13.40 -10.51 1.46
C GLU A 98 14.00 -11.68 0.68
N GLN A 99 13.25 -12.27 -0.27
CA GLN A 99 13.77 -13.34 -1.12
C GLN A 99 14.93 -12.89 -2.03
N ILE A 100 14.94 -11.64 -2.48
CA ILE A 100 16.02 -11.07 -3.30
C ILE A 100 17.31 -10.92 -2.48
N PHE A 101 17.17 -10.64 -1.18
CA PHE A 101 18.30 -10.48 -0.25
C PHE A 101 18.66 -11.78 0.52
N ASN A 102 18.19 -12.95 0.06
CA ASN A 102 18.33 -14.20 0.80
C ASN A 102 19.75 -14.78 0.68
N GLU A 103 20.61 -14.48 1.65
CA GLU A 103 21.98 -14.98 1.74
C GLU A 103 22.06 -16.50 1.99
N ALA A 104 21.06 -17.09 2.67
CA ALA A 104 21.07 -18.53 2.97
C ALA A 104 20.99 -19.42 1.72
N LYS A 105 20.48 -18.87 0.62
CA LYS A 105 20.42 -19.56 -0.69
C LYS A 105 21.58 -19.18 -1.63
N ASN A 106 22.57 -18.41 -1.15
CA ASN A 106 23.67 -17.84 -1.96
C ASN A 106 23.17 -16.99 -3.16
N ILE A 107 22.03 -16.32 -3.00
CA ILE A 107 21.46 -15.44 -4.04
C ILE A 107 21.93 -13.99 -3.82
N GLY A 108 22.30 -13.63 -2.58
CA GLY A 108 22.69 -12.30 -2.18
C GLY A 108 24.12 -11.90 -2.56
N LEU A 109 24.51 -10.70 -2.17
CA LEU A 109 25.76 -10.05 -2.59
C LEU A 109 26.96 -10.38 -1.69
N ALA A 110 26.77 -10.94 -0.48
CA ALA A 110 27.83 -11.15 0.50
C ALA A 110 28.92 -12.07 -0.02
N VAL A 111 28.56 -13.21 -0.62
CA VAL A 111 29.52 -14.19 -1.17
C VAL A 111 30.27 -13.61 -2.37
N PRO A 112 29.62 -13.04 -3.42
CA PRO A 112 30.33 -12.42 -4.53
C PRO A 112 31.27 -11.28 -4.12
N LEU A 113 30.85 -10.47 -3.14
CA LEU A 113 31.69 -9.38 -2.61
C LEU A 113 32.94 -9.92 -1.89
N THR A 114 32.77 -10.93 -1.05
CA THR A 114 33.88 -11.61 -0.37
C THR A 114 34.84 -12.27 -1.36
N ASP A 115 34.31 -12.98 -2.35
CA ASP A 115 35.08 -13.65 -3.39
C ASP A 115 35.89 -12.65 -4.24
N PHE A 116 35.34 -11.48 -4.52
CA PHE A 116 36.04 -10.42 -5.23
C PHE A 116 37.27 -9.92 -4.46
N PHE A 117 37.15 -9.65 -3.16
CA PHE A 117 38.28 -9.22 -2.33
C PHE A 117 39.28 -10.34 -2.06
N ASN A 118 38.84 -11.61 -1.95
CA ASN A 118 39.74 -12.77 -1.89
C ASN A 118 40.56 -12.91 -3.19
N ALA A 119 39.95 -12.67 -4.35
CA ALA A 119 40.67 -12.70 -5.61
C ALA A 119 41.71 -11.56 -5.71
N TRP A 120 41.45 -10.37 -5.14
CA TRP A 120 42.47 -9.33 -4.99
C TRP A 120 43.59 -9.74 -4.04
N GLN A 121 43.30 -10.49 -2.96
CA GLN A 121 44.33 -11.06 -2.07
C GLN A 121 45.23 -12.06 -2.80
N GLU A 122 44.66 -12.87 -3.70
CA GLU A 122 45.45 -13.81 -4.53
C GLU A 122 46.38 -13.03 -5.50
N VAL A 123 45.89 -11.95 -6.11
CA VAL A 123 46.71 -11.03 -6.92
C VAL A 123 47.81 -10.39 -6.08
N ALA A 124 47.52 -9.97 -4.82
CA ALA A 124 48.53 -9.40 -3.94
C ALA A 124 49.59 -10.44 -3.52
N THR A 125 49.23 -11.72 -3.44
CA THR A 125 50.17 -12.81 -3.15
C THR A 125 51.07 -13.14 -4.33
N ASN A 126 50.55 -13.09 -5.55
CA ASN A 126 51.31 -13.32 -6.81
C ASN A 126 50.99 -12.22 -7.84
N PRO A 127 51.61 -11.05 -7.74
CA PRO A 127 51.23 -9.87 -8.57
C PRO A 127 51.56 -10.04 -10.06
N GLU A 128 52.49 -10.90 -10.44
CA GLU A 128 52.82 -11.19 -11.83
C GLU A 128 51.97 -12.34 -12.43
N GLY A 129 51.15 -13.02 -11.60
CA GLY A 129 50.43 -14.24 -12.00
C GLY A 129 49.21 -13.92 -12.89
N PHE A 130 49.26 -14.33 -14.16
CA PHE A 130 48.13 -14.15 -15.09
C PHE A 130 46.88 -14.91 -14.69
N VAL A 131 47.03 -16.10 -14.05
CA VAL A 131 45.90 -16.90 -13.58
C VAL A 131 45.12 -16.16 -12.51
N GLN A 132 45.78 -15.59 -11.50
CA GLN A 132 45.17 -14.83 -10.42
C GLN A 132 44.41 -13.60 -10.94
N ARG A 133 45.03 -12.89 -11.89
CA ARG A 133 44.43 -11.74 -12.57
C ARG A 133 43.17 -12.11 -13.38
N SER A 134 43.22 -13.27 -14.07
CA SER A 134 42.07 -13.81 -14.79
C SER A 134 40.93 -14.20 -13.84
N VAL A 135 41.23 -14.84 -12.71
CA VAL A 135 40.25 -15.18 -11.66
C VAL A 135 39.64 -13.94 -11.07
N LEU A 136 40.43 -12.88 -10.82
CA LEU A 136 39.92 -11.61 -10.33
C LEU A 136 38.88 -11.02 -11.30
N LEU A 137 39.15 -10.97 -12.60
CA LEU A 137 38.18 -10.48 -13.59
C LEU A 137 36.89 -11.33 -13.61
N GLN A 138 37.01 -12.66 -13.47
CA GLN A 138 35.84 -13.53 -13.39
C GLN A 138 35.00 -13.27 -12.14
N LYS A 139 35.64 -13.09 -10.96
CA LYS A 139 34.94 -12.78 -9.71
C LYS A 139 34.30 -11.38 -9.73
N ALA A 140 34.97 -10.40 -10.35
CA ALA A 140 34.42 -9.07 -10.57
C ALA A 140 33.16 -9.13 -11.47
N ASN A 141 33.20 -9.86 -12.58
CA ASN A 141 32.05 -10.05 -13.45
C ASN A 141 30.89 -10.78 -12.75
N ALA A 142 31.19 -11.78 -11.90
CA ALA A 142 30.17 -12.46 -11.10
C ALA A 142 29.49 -11.49 -10.11
N LEU A 143 30.27 -10.63 -9.44
CA LEU A 143 29.75 -9.58 -8.56
C LEU A 143 28.83 -8.61 -9.32
N VAL A 144 29.26 -8.14 -10.51
CA VAL A 144 28.44 -7.27 -11.38
C VAL A 144 27.11 -7.95 -11.73
N LEU A 145 27.15 -9.23 -12.13
CA LEU A 145 25.94 -9.97 -12.51
C LEU A 145 24.94 -10.05 -11.36
N VAL A 146 25.39 -10.45 -10.17
CA VAL A 146 24.53 -10.59 -9.00
C VAL A 146 23.93 -9.24 -8.59
N ALA A 147 24.73 -8.17 -8.56
CA ALA A 147 24.24 -6.82 -8.24
C ALA A 147 23.14 -6.36 -9.20
N LYS A 148 23.34 -6.56 -10.52
CA LYS A 148 22.33 -6.25 -11.55
C LYS A 148 21.06 -7.09 -11.40
N GLN A 149 21.19 -8.38 -11.09
CA GLN A 149 20.02 -9.25 -10.87
C GLN A 149 19.21 -8.83 -9.65
N MET A 150 19.88 -8.42 -8.56
CA MET A 150 19.20 -7.92 -7.37
C MET A 150 18.43 -6.62 -7.67
N GLU A 151 19.05 -5.65 -8.37
CA GLU A 151 18.33 -4.43 -8.76
C GLU A 151 17.13 -4.72 -9.66
N LEU A 152 17.30 -5.59 -10.66
CA LEU A 152 16.21 -5.98 -11.56
C LEU A 152 15.02 -6.54 -10.76
N GLY A 153 15.28 -7.49 -9.85
CA GLY A 153 14.23 -8.07 -9.03
C GLY A 153 13.52 -7.03 -8.13
N ILE A 154 14.25 -6.03 -7.59
CA ILE A 154 13.65 -4.94 -6.81
C ILE A 154 12.79 -4.05 -7.72
N THR A 155 13.28 -3.72 -8.91
CA THR A 155 12.58 -2.85 -9.86
C THR A 155 11.30 -3.51 -10.40
N GLU A 156 11.36 -4.79 -10.76
CA GLU A 156 10.19 -5.58 -11.17
C GLU A 156 9.13 -5.63 -10.05
N ASN A 157 9.55 -5.71 -8.78
CA ASN A 157 8.64 -5.63 -7.64
C ASN A 157 7.96 -4.25 -7.55
N LEU A 158 8.71 -3.15 -7.75
CA LEU A 158 8.15 -1.79 -7.76
C LEU A 158 7.14 -1.59 -8.90
N GLU A 159 7.42 -2.14 -10.09
CA GLU A 159 6.48 -2.14 -11.21
C GLU A 159 5.21 -2.93 -10.88
N SER A 160 5.34 -4.13 -10.30
CA SER A 160 4.20 -4.94 -9.86
C SER A 160 3.34 -4.24 -8.81
N ILE A 161 3.94 -3.45 -7.91
CA ILE A 161 3.21 -2.61 -6.96
C ILE A 161 2.37 -1.56 -7.70
N ASN A 162 2.96 -0.88 -8.70
CA ASN A 162 2.27 0.12 -9.50
C ASN A 162 1.07 -0.48 -10.26
N ASP A 163 1.22 -1.66 -10.86
CA ASP A 163 0.14 -2.38 -11.54
C ASP A 163 -0.97 -2.78 -10.54
N THR A 164 -0.58 -3.21 -9.35
CA THR A 164 -1.53 -3.57 -8.29
C THR A 164 -2.32 -2.35 -7.81
N ILE A 165 -1.67 -1.19 -7.69
CA ILE A 165 -2.34 0.09 -7.35
C ILE A 165 -3.39 0.45 -8.41
N ASP A 166 -3.09 0.30 -9.70
CA ASP A 166 -4.04 0.54 -10.79
C ASP A 166 -5.26 -0.40 -10.68
N ASN A 167 -5.04 -1.70 -10.51
CA ASN A 167 -6.11 -2.69 -10.38
C ASN A 167 -7.01 -2.41 -9.16
N ILE A 168 -6.42 -2.02 -8.03
CA ILE A 168 -7.19 -1.67 -6.83
C ILE A 168 -7.98 -0.39 -7.06
N ALA A 169 -7.41 0.62 -7.73
CA ALA A 169 -8.12 1.86 -8.04
C ALA A 169 -9.35 1.60 -8.94
N GLU A 170 -9.23 0.71 -9.93
CA GLU A 170 -10.36 0.28 -10.76
C GLU A 170 -11.44 -0.44 -9.92
N ARG A 171 -11.05 -1.32 -9.01
CA ARG A 171 -12.00 -2.01 -8.13
C ARG A 171 -12.70 -1.05 -7.16
N VAL A 172 -11.97 -0.09 -6.59
CA VAL A 172 -12.53 1.00 -5.76
C VAL A 172 -13.58 1.80 -6.54
N ASN A 173 -13.32 2.12 -7.80
CA ASN A 173 -14.26 2.83 -8.67
C ASN A 173 -15.53 2.01 -8.93
N ALA A 174 -15.39 0.71 -9.20
CA ALA A 174 -16.52 -0.18 -9.40
C ALA A 174 -17.40 -0.24 -8.14
N ILE A 175 -16.79 -0.46 -6.97
CA ILE A 175 -17.49 -0.48 -5.67
C ILE A 175 -18.18 0.87 -5.41
N GLY A 176 -17.50 1.99 -5.65
CA GLY A 176 -18.06 3.32 -5.48
C GLY A 176 -19.31 3.54 -6.33
N SER A 177 -19.29 3.10 -7.59
CA SER A 177 -20.45 3.16 -8.49
C SER A 177 -21.60 2.25 -8.04
N GLU A 178 -21.29 1.03 -7.58
CA GLU A 178 -22.30 0.11 -7.04
C GLU A 178 -22.97 0.67 -5.79
N ILE A 179 -22.20 1.25 -4.86
CA ILE A 179 -22.72 1.89 -3.65
C ILE A 179 -23.60 3.10 -4.00
N ALA A 180 -23.18 3.94 -4.96
CA ALA A 180 -23.98 5.07 -5.42
C ALA A 180 -25.34 4.61 -6.00
N ALA A 181 -25.34 3.55 -6.78
CA ALA A 181 -26.57 2.96 -7.33
C ALA A 181 -27.48 2.37 -6.22
N ILE A 182 -26.91 1.74 -5.20
CA ILE A 182 -27.65 1.22 -4.04
C ILE A 182 -28.24 2.38 -3.22
N ASN A 183 -27.48 3.46 -3.00
CA ASN A 183 -27.96 4.66 -2.32
C ASN A 183 -29.24 5.20 -2.99
N GLY A 184 -29.24 5.34 -4.33
CA GLY A 184 -30.44 5.80 -5.06
C GLY A 184 -31.63 4.89 -4.86
N LYS A 185 -31.43 3.57 -4.85
CA LYS A 185 -32.52 2.60 -4.58
C LYS A 185 -33.03 2.71 -3.13
N ILE A 186 -32.16 2.90 -2.14
CA ILE A 186 -32.52 3.09 -0.74
C ILE A 186 -33.39 4.34 -0.60
N VAL A 187 -32.93 5.48 -1.11
CA VAL A 187 -33.68 6.73 -1.10
C VAL A 187 -35.06 6.58 -1.77
N GLN A 188 -35.12 5.89 -2.90
CA GLN A 188 -36.40 5.65 -3.60
C GLN A 188 -37.37 4.78 -2.78
N VAL A 189 -36.88 3.71 -2.13
CA VAL A 189 -37.71 2.79 -1.33
C VAL A 189 -38.18 3.45 -0.04
N GLU A 190 -37.35 4.28 0.58
CA GLU A 190 -37.63 4.93 1.87
C GLU A 190 -38.27 6.33 1.71
N ALA A 191 -38.45 6.81 0.46
CA ALA A 191 -39.07 8.10 0.18
C ALA A 191 -40.49 8.22 0.83
N GLY A 192 -40.62 9.17 1.75
CA GLY A 192 -41.86 9.38 2.48
C GLY A 192 -42.12 8.43 3.65
N SER A 193 -41.18 7.53 3.97
CA SER A 193 -41.22 6.66 5.16
C SER A 193 -40.35 7.28 6.27
N GLN A 194 -40.84 7.20 7.53
CA GLN A 194 -40.00 7.53 8.70
C GLN A 194 -39.29 6.31 9.30
N VAL A 195 -39.41 5.14 8.64
CA VAL A 195 -38.87 3.86 9.11
C VAL A 195 -38.00 3.29 8.02
N GLU A 196 -36.80 2.84 8.37
CA GLU A 196 -35.94 2.07 7.48
C GLU A 196 -36.69 0.85 6.94
N SER A 197 -36.76 0.70 5.63
CA SER A 197 -37.45 -0.40 4.97
C SER A 197 -36.59 -1.13 3.92
N ALA A 198 -35.50 -0.49 3.47
CA ALA A 198 -34.58 -1.03 2.45
C ALA A 198 -33.49 -1.94 3.05
N HIS A 199 -33.85 -2.85 3.96
CA HIS A 199 -32.88 -3.67 4.72
C HIS A 199 -31.95 -4.51 3.85
N ASP A 200 -32.45 -5.14 2.78
CA ASP A 200 -31.62 -5.96 1.87
C ASP A 200 -30.59 -5.12 1.11
N LEU A 201 -30.96 -3.91 0.69
CA LEU A 201 -30.06 -2.98 0.02
C LEU A 201 -28.97 -2.46 0.96
N ARG A 202 -29.33 -2.22 2.23
CA ARG A 202 -28.38 -1.82 3.27
C ARG A 202 -27.40 -2.94 3.57
N ASP A 203 -27.86 -4.21 3.65
CA ASP A 203 -27.00 -5.37 3.83
C ASP A 203 -26.02 -5.54 2.65
N GLN A 204 -26.49 -5.37 1.40
CA GLN A 204 -25.64 -5.39 0.21
C GLN A 204 -24.60 -4.26 0.22
N ARG A 205 -25.00 -3.04 0.64
CA ARG A 205 -24.10 -1.91 0.78
C ARG A 205 -23.01 -2.18 1.83
N ASP A 206 -23.38 -2.76 2.98
CA ASP A 206 -22.43 -3.09 4.04
C ASP A 206 -21.37 -4.11 3.58
N VAL A 207 -21.73 -5.08 2.72
CA VAL A 207 -20.76 -6.01 2.11
C VAL A 207 -19.75 -5.26 1.22
N LEU A 208 -20.23 -4.34 0.37
CA LEU A 208 -19.37 -3.52 -0.48
C LEU A 208 -18.46 -2.59 0.35
N MET A 209 -18.99 -2.04 1.46
CA MET A 209 -18.23 -1.21 2.39
C MET A 209 -17.11 -2.01 3.09
N ASN A 210 -17.34 -3.28 3.44
CA ASN A 210 -16.31 -4.15 4.01
C ASN A 210 -15.19 -4.43 2.99
N GLU A 211 -15.56 -4.68 1.73
CA GLU A 211 -14.58 -4.84 0.65
C GLU A 211 -13.79 -3.56 0.43
N LEU A 212 -14.47 -2.42 0.31
CA LEU A 212 -13.85 -1.11 0.16
C LEU A 212 -12.86 -0.81 1.29
N ALA A 213 -13.23 -1.13 2.55
CA ALA A 213 -12.38 -0.96 3.72
C ALA A 213 -11.08 -1.76 3.63
N THR A 214 -11.10 -2.95 3.04
CA THR A 214 -9.88 -3.74 2.81
C THR A 214 -8.97 -3.08 1.77
N LEU A 215 -9.54 -2.40 0.77
CA LEU A 215 -8.80 -1.82 -0.34
C LEU A 215 -8.21 -0.44 -0.03
N VAL A 216 -8.98 0.42 0.64
CA VAL A 216 -8.58 1.81 0.91
C VAL A 216 -9.17 2.31 2.22
N ASP A 217 -8.46 3.23 2.88
CA ASP A 217 -9.01 3.93 4.04
C ASP A 217 -10.01 5.00 3.61
N PHE A 218 -11.12 5.03 4.31
CA PHE A 218 -12.19 5.99 4.08
C PHE A 218 -12.84 6.45 5.38
N SER A 219 -13.55 7.56 5.32
CA SER A 219 -14.56 7.96 6.29
C SER A 219 -15.93 8.00 5.61
N SER A 220 -16.98 7.66 6.35
CA SER A 220 -18.34 7.64 5.82
C SER A 220 -19.34 8.18 6.80
N PHE A 221 -20.42 8.75 6.30
CA PHE A 221 -21.60 9.14 7.07
C PHE A 221 -22.85 8.90 6.24
N GLU A 222 -23.93 8.57 6.92
CA GLU A 222 -25.25 8.38 6.33
C GLU A 222 -26.11 9.60 6.61
N ASP A 223 -26.82 10.10 5.60
CA ASP A 223 -27.74 11.21 5.72
C ASP A 223 -29.14 10.75 6.21
N GLU A 224 -30.03 11.72 6.48
CA GLU A 224 -31.39 11.45 6.95
C GLU A 224 -32.26 10.66 5.97
N ASN A 225 -31.88 10.62 4.69
CA ASN A 225 -32.58 9.88 3.64
C ASN A 225 -32.00 8.46 3.43
N GLY A 226 -31.05 8.04 4.26
CA GLY A 226 -30.43 6.72 4.15
C GLY A 226 -29.32 6.62 3.11
N SER A 227 -28.91 7.72 2.50
CA SER A 227 -27.80 7.74 1.53
C SER A 227 -26.45 7.84 2.23
N MET A 228 -25.49 7.00 1.82
CA MET A 228 -24.14 6.96 2.37
C MET A 228 -23.20 7.84 1.54
N THR A 229 -22.53 8.79 2.18
CA THR A 229 -21.40 9.52 1.61
C THR A 229 -20.10 8.88 2.06
N ILE A 230 -19.16 8.67 1.12
CA ILE A 230 -17.86 8.06 1.37
C ILE A 230 -16.77 9.00 0.90
N MET A 231 -15.81 9.26 1.78
CA MET A 231 -14.66 10.13 1.50
C MET A 231 -13.36 9.35 1.61
N VAL A 232 -12.52 9.47 0.58
CA VAL A 232 -11.17 8.90 0.50
C VAL A 232 -10.18 10.06 0.37
N GLY A 233 -9.16 10.12 1.22
CA GLY A 233 -8.18 11.21 1.21
C GLY A 233 -8.82 12.61 1.35
N MET A 234 -9.88 12.74 2.14
CA MET A 234 -10.70 13.98 2.32
C MET A 234 -11.41 14.44 1.03
N ARG A 235 -11.63 13.57 0.06
CA ARG A 235 -12.39 13.82 -1.16
C ARG A 235 -13.55 12.85 -1.27
N ASN A 236 -14.67 13.31 -1.80
CA ASN A 236 -15.84 12.45 -1.98
C ASN A 236 -15.55 11.42 -3.07
N LEU A 237 -15.55 10.14 -2.71
CA LEU A 237 -15.61 9.03 -3.65
C LEU A 237 -17.07 8.75 -4.05
N VAL A 238 -17.97 8.74 -3.06
CA VAL A 238 -19.40 8.58 -3.29
C VAL A 238 -20.14 9.74 -2.59
N SER A 239 -21.10 10.36 -3.27
CA SER A 239 -21.98 11.38 -2.72
C SER A 239 -23.38 11.22 -3.29
N GLY A 240 -24.31 10.77 -2.46
CA GLY A 240 -25.66 10.45 -2.93
C GLY A 240 -25.65 9.31 -3.96
N GLU A 241 -26.22 9.58 -5.12
CA GLU A 241 -26.34 8.65 -6.26
C GLU A 241 -25.14 8.76 -7.24
N THR A 242 -24.14 9.58 -6.93
CA THR A 242 -22.99 9.83 -7.80
C THR A 242 -21.69 9.31 -7.19
N SER A 243 -20.77 8.85 -8.02
CA SER A 243 -19.41 8.49 -7.63
C SER A 243 -18.38 9.26 -8.45
N ASN A 244 -17.31 9.71 -7.79
CA ASN A 244 -16.13 10.26 -8.43
C ASN A 244 -15.12 9.15 -8.69
N SER A 245 -14.27 9.36 -9.71
CA SER A 245 -13.27 8.36 -10.09
C SER A 245 -11.95 8.59 -9.35
N LEU A 246 -11.43 7.52 -8.75
CA LEU A 246 -10.05 7.42 -8.30
C LEU A 246 -9.18 7.09 -9.53
N SER A 247 -8.30 8.00 -9.91
CA SER A 247 -7.39 7.84 -11.06
C SER A 247 -5.95 7.80 -10.62
N THR A 248 -5.08 7.20 -11.43
CA THR A 248 -3.65 7.10 -11.19
C THR A 248 -2.87 7.93 -12.21
N ARG A 249 -1.72 8.48 -11.79
CA ARG A 249 -0.77 9.17 -12.68
C ARG A 249 0.65 8.85 -12.23
N ILE A 250 1.56 8.72 -13.19
CA ILE A 250 2.98 8.51 -12.92
C ILE A 250 3.59 9.82 -12.41
N ASN A 251 4.31 9.74 -11.29
CA ASN A 251 5.04 10.85 -10.70
C ASN A 251 6.50 10.92 -11.20
N GLU A 252 7.29 11.83 -10.62
CA GLU A 252 8.70 12.06 -10.99
C GLU A 252 9.59 10.82 -10.78
N GLU A 253 9.28 9.98 -9.81
CA GLU A 253 10.00 8.75 -9.48
C GLU A 253 9.58 7.54 -10.35
N GLY A 254 8.54 7.69 -11.17
CA GLY A 254 7.96 6.59 -11.96
C GLY A 254 6.90 5.80 -11.19
N ASP A 255 6.46 6.31 -10.05
CA ASP A 255 5.46 5.67 -9.20
C ASP A 255 4.05 6.17 -9.50
N LYS A 256 3.05 5.34 -9.25
CA LYS A 256 1.64 5.72 -9.39
C LYS A 256 1.18 6.53 -8.18
N ASP A 257 0.76 7.75 -8.43
CA ASP A 257 0.07 8.63 -7.49
C ASP A 257 -1.44 8.58 -7.72
N LEU A 258 -2.22 8.74 -6.65
CA LEU A 258 -3.66 8.65 -6.64
C LEU A 258 -4.32 10.03 -6.66
N TYR A 259 -5.35 10.19 -7.51
CA TYR A 259 -6.07 11.45 -7.72
C TYR A 259 -7.58 11.24 -7.67
N ILE A 260 -8.29 12.15 -6.99
CA ILE A 260 -9.74 12.33 -7.11
C ILE A 260 -9.98 13.78 -7.53
N ASP A 261 -10.82 14.00 -8.54
CA ASP A 261 -11.12 15.33 -9.10
C ASP A 261 -9.87 16.13 -9.50
N GLY A 262 -8.82 15.42 -9.99
CA GLY A 262 -7.56 16.04 -10.39
C GLY A 262 -6.64 16.45 -9.25
N ILE A 263 -7.00 16.18 -8.00
CA ILE A 263 -6.21 16.50 -6.80
C ILE A 263 -5.49 15.25 -6.33
N ASN A 264 -4.17 15.36 -6.11
CA ASN A 264 -3.34 14.30 -5.56
C ASN A 264 -3.73 14.02 -4.10
N ILE A 265 -4.11 12.78 -3.80
CA ILE A 265 -4.51 12.31 -2.48
C ILE A 265 -3.57 11.23 -1.92
N THR A 266 -2.51 10.86 -2.66
CA THR A 266 -1.57 9.77 -2.30
C THR A 266 -1.08 9.89 -0.86
N GLY A 267 -0.65 11.09 -0.47
CA GLY A 267 -0.14 11.35 0.88
C GLY A 267 -1.19 11.24 2.00
N SER A 268 -2.47 11.25 1.65
CA SER A 268 -3.58 11.14 2.61
C SER A 268 -4.05 9.70 2.84
N ILE A 269 -3.67 8.75 1.96
CA ILE A 269 -4.02 7.34 2.06
C ILE A 269 -3.01 6.62 2.94
N LYS A 270 -3.46 6.07 4.09
CA LYS A 270 -2.57 5.48 5.11
C LYS A 270 -2.88 4.02 5.40
N LYS A 271 -4.09 3.57 5.11
CA LYS A 271 -4.57 2.23 5.43
C LYS A 271 -5.20 1.57 4.20
N GLY A 272 -5.75 0.36 4.39
CA GLY A 272 -6.17 -0.46 3.26
C GLY A 272 -4.97 -0.98 2.47
N GLN A 273 -5.22 -1.79 1.48
CA GLN A 273 -4.17 -2.31 0.60
C GLN A 273 -3.41 -1.17 -0.11
N LEU A 274 -4.12 -0.12 -0.57
CA LEU A 274 -3.47 1.04 -1.20
C LEU A 274 -2.49 1.73 -0.27
N GLY A 275 -2.88 2.00 0.99
CA GLY A 275 -1.99 2.63 1.97
C GLY A 275 -0.77 1.77 2.29
N GLY A 276 -0.96 0.45 2.41
CA GLY A 276 0.12 -0.52 2.60
C GLY A 276 1.09 -0.54 1.41
N LEU A 277 0.57 -0.61 0.17
CA LEU A 277 1.38 -0.62 -1.05
C LEU A 277 2.18 0.68 -1.24
N ILE A 278 1.57 1.84 -1.03
CA ILE A 278 2.26 3.14 -1.11
C ILE A 278 3.40 3.19 -0.09
N SER A 279 3.11 2.81 1.16
CA SER A 279 4.12 2.84 2.24
C SER A 279 5.29 1.90 1.98
N VAL A 280 5.03 0.66 1.54
CA VAL A 280 6.09 -0.32 1.27
C VAL A 280 6.89 0.05 0.02
N ARG A 281 6.25 0.58 -1.03
CA ARG A 281 6.90 1.07 -2.24
C ARG A 281 7.96 2.12 -1.91
N ASP A 282 7.56 3.14 -1.15
CA ASP A 282 8.45 4.23 -0.75
C ASP A 282 9.61 3.71 0.11
N THR A 283 9.33 2.74 0.99
CA THR A 283 10.34 2.08 1.83
C THR A 283 11.33 1.25 1.00
N ILE A 284 10.85 0.45 0.04
CA ILE A 284 11.70 -0.36 -0.86
C ILE A 284 12.61 0.55 -1.68
N ARG A 285 12.07 1.63 -2.24
CA ARG A 285 12.84 2.59 -3.03
C ARG A 285 13.95 3.24 -2.22
N THR A 286 13.63 3.78 -1.06
CA THR A 286 14.58 4.54 -0.24
C THR A 286 15.59 3.65 0.48
N SER A 287 15.15 2.53 1.05
CA SER A 287 16.01 1.67 1.86
C SER A 287 16.68 0.57 1.05
N SER A 288 15.93 -0.17 0.22
CA SER A 288 16.47 -1.35 -0.48
C SER A 288 17.19 -0.97 -1.76
N LEU A 289 16.50 -0.28 -2.69
CA LEU A 289 17.03 0.06 -4.00
C LEU A 289 18.16 1.08 -3.90
N ASN A 290 17.92 2.23 -3.27
CA ASN A 290 18.93 3.27 -3.12
C ASN A 290 20.08 2.81 -2.21
N GLY A 291 19.81 1.97 -1.20
CA GLY A 291 20.86 1.37 -0.38
C GLY A 291 21.79 0.45 -1.18
N LEU A 292 21.24 -0.43 -2.03
CA LEU A 292 22.01 -1.30 -2.91
C LEU A 292 22.82 -0.48 -3.94
N ARG A 293 22.20 0.53 -4.56
CA ARG A 293 22.85 1.44 -5.51
C ARG A 293 24.00 2.20 -4.87
N ARG A 294 23.81 2.73 -3.65
CA ARG A 294 24.84 3.43 -2.89
C ARG A 294 26.02 2.53 -2.55
N LEU A 295 25.77 1.27 -2.18
CA LEU A 295 26.82 0.30 -1.93
C LEU A 295 27.70 0.09 -3.17
N ILE A 296 27.07 -0.14 -4.34
CA ILE A 296 27.79 -0.39 -5.60
C ILE A 296 28.50 0.87 -6.11
N ALA A 297 27.87 2.05 -5.99
CA ALA A 297 28.50 3.31 -6.33
C ALA A 297 29.74 3.58 -5.47
N SER A 298 29.64 3.33 -4.15
CA SER A 298 30.78 3.46 -3.23
C SER A 298 31.90 2.49 -3.55
N LEU A 299 31.56 1.21 -3.83
CA LEU A 299 32.53 0.21 -4.25
C LEU A 299 33.26 0.64 -5.54
N THR A 300 32.50 1.06 -6.55
CA THR A 300 33.05 1.54 -7.84
C THR A 300 33.99 2.72 -7.64
N GLN A 301 33.56 3.72 -6.88
CA GLN A 301 34.34 4.94 -6.62
C GLN A 301 35.65 4.60 -5.91
N GLU A 302 35.61 3.87 -4.80
CA GLU A 302 36.79 3.57 -3.98
C GLU A 302 37.78 2.66 -4.72
N ILE A 303 37.29 1.62 -5.43
CA ILE A 303 38.14 0.75 -6.24
C ILE A 303 38.84 1.55 -7.36
N ASN A 304 38.10 2.39 -8.08
CA ASN A 304 38.67 3.18 -9.17
C ASN A 304 39.69 4.23 -8.67
N ILE A 305 39.46 4.88 -7.53
CA ILE A 305 40.43 5.80 -6.92
C ILE A 305 41.75 5.07 -6.63
N LEU A 306 41.71 3.90 -6.01
CA LEU A 306 42.90 3.11 -5.73
C LEU A 306 43.54 2.55 -7.00
N HIS A 307 42.75 2.04 -7.93
CA HIS A 307 43.24 1.44 -9.16
C HIS A 307 43.94 2.44 -10.08
N ARG A 308 43.37 3.65 -10.22
CA ARG A 308 44.01 4.74 -10.98
C ARG A 308 45.36 5.17 -10.40
N SER A 309 45.53 5.08 -9.07
CA SER A 309 46.78 5.46 -8.40
C SER A 309 47.90 4.41 -8.53
N GLY A 310 47.57 3.21 -9.05
CA GLY A 310 48.52 2.12 -9.21
C GLY A 310 48.98 1.92 -10.64
N TYR A 311 49.83 0.90 -10.86
CA TYR A 311 50.43 0.56 -12.14
C TYR A 311 50.11 -0.90 -12.52
N GLY A 312 49.73 -1.12 -13.78
CA GLY A 312 49.59 -2.43 -14.38
C GLY A 312 50.96 -3.09 -14.72
N LEU A 313 50.98 -4.37 -15.08
CA LEU A 313 52.18 -5.05 -15.54
C LEU A 313 52.72 -4.44 -16.83
N ASP A 314 51.84 -3.83 -17.62
CA ASP A 314 52.21 -3.08 -18.85
C ASP A 314 52.82 -1.70 -18.58
N GLY A 315 52.93 -1.33 -17.31
CA GLY A 315 53.43 -0.03 -16.86
C GLY A 315 52.46 1.12 -17.01
N THR A 316 51.23 0.88 -17.42
CA THR A 316 50.16 1.90 -17.51
C THR A 316 49.56 2.20 -16.14
N THR A 317 49.08 3.44 -15.95
CA THR A 317 48.38 3.93 -14.76
C THR A 317 47.14 4.70 -15.21
N ASP A 318 46.34 5.21 -14.24
CA ASP A 318 45.11 5.97 -14.47
C ASP A 318 44.02 5.20 -15.22
N ASN A 319 44.01 3.87 -15.03
CA ASN A 319 42.97 3.00 -15.57
C ASN A 319 41.86 2.77 -14.54
N ASP A 320 40.60 2.87 -14.97
CA ASP A 320 39.46 2.43 -14.17
C ASP A 320 39.35 0.92 -14.14
N PHE A 321 39.06 0.32 -12.97
CA PHE A 321 38.75 -1.11 -12.85
C PHE A 321 37.30 -1.40 -13.22
N PHE A 322 36.37 -0.64 -12.67
CA PHE A 322 34.96 -0.61 -13.09
C PHE A 322 34.69 0.62 -13.95
N ALA A 323 33.66 0.57 -14.79
CA ALA A 323 33.24 1.74 -15.55
C ALA A 323 32.96 2.93 -14.59
N PRO A 324 33.41 4.15 -14.92
CA PRO A 324 33.26 5.30 -14.03
C PRO A 324 31.80 5.65 -13.81
N LEU A 325 31.50 6.18 -12.62
CA LEU A 325 30.16 6.65 -12.29
C LEU A 325 29.71 7.75 -13.25
N GLN A 326 28.50 7.62 -13.75
CA GLN A 326 27.84 8.62 -14.59
C GLN A 326 26.68 9.25 -13.83
N LEU A 327 26.38 10.50 -14.16
CA LEU A 327 25.25 11.23 -13.58
C LEU A 327 24.03 11.09 -14.47
N SER A 328 22.91 10.72 -13.86
CA SER A 328 21.60 10.73 -14.51
C SER A 328 20.92 12.06 -14.26
N THR A 329 20.41 12.68 -15.31
CA THR A 329 19.61 13.90 -15.24
C THR A 329 18.17 13.62 -15.59
N ARG A 330 17.23 14.34 -14.95
CA ARG A 330 15.82 14.38 -15.32
C ARG A 330 15.34 15.81 -15.38
N ASP A 331 14.69 16.14 -16.49
CA ASP A 331 14.17 17.47 -16.78
C ASP A 331 12.65 17.48 -16.61
N PHE A 332 12.17 18.37 -15.76
CA PHE A 332 10.74 18.66 -15.58
C PHE A 332 10.44 20.09 -16.06
N SER A 333 11.08 20.47 -17.16
CA SER A 333 10.98 21.76 -17.83
C SER A 333 10.50 21.57 -19.27
N SER A 334 9.77 22.54 -19.79
CA SER A 334 9.33 22.56 -21.19
C SER A 334 10.24 23.39 -22.11
N GLY A 335 11.24 24.09 -21.56
CA GLY A 335 12.03 25.07 -22.31
C GLY A 335 13.54 25.04 -22.09
N ALA A 336 14.04 24.08 -21.29
CA ALA A 336 15.47 23.98 -20.97
C ALA A 336 15.89 22.52 -20.82
N ASP A 337 17.12 22.21 -21.19
CA ASP A 337 17.76 20.89 -21.06
C ASP A 337 18.93 20.96 -20.09
N MET A 338 19.18 19.92 -19.31
CA MET A 338 20.29 19.82 -18.36
C MET A 338 21.26 18.70 -18.77
N THR A 339 22.55 19.02 -18.72
CA THR A 339 23.64 18.03 -18.78
C THR A 339 24.43 18.07 -17.47
N ALA A 340 24.97 16.91 -17.06
CA ALA A 340 25.76 16.79 -15.85
C ALA A 340 26.98 15.89 -16.09
N THR A 341 28.13 16.27 -15.50
CA THR A 341 29.37 15.49 -15.58
C THR A 341 30.05 15.44 -14.22
N VAL A 342 30.75 14.33 -13.94
CA VAL A 342 31.62 14.21 -12.76
C VAL A 342 32.97 14.88 -13.10
N THR A 343 33.31 15.93 -12.38
CA THR A 343 34.57 16.66 -12.54
C THR A 343 35.66 16.23 -11.57
N ASP A 344 35.26 15.79 -10.37
CA ASP A 344 36.16 15.23 -9.37
C ASP A 344 35.50 14.05 -8.64
N SER A 345 35.92 12.86 -9.00
CA SER A 345 35.37 11.62 -8.39
C SER A 345 35.75 11.46 -6.91
N SER A 346 36.81 12.17 -6.42
CA SER A 346 37.20 12.10 -5.01
C SER A 346 36.32 12.96 -4.10
N GLN A 347 35.70 14.01 -4.65
CA GLN A 347 34.76 14.89 -3.95
C GLN A 347 33.31 14.54 -4.20
N LEU A 348 33.03 13.57 -5.09
CA LEU A 348 31.67 13.17 -5.42
C LEU A 348 31.00 12.55 -4.20
N THR A 349 30.02 13.25 -3.64
CA THR A 349 29.07 12.67 -2.71
C THR A 349 28.05 11.87 -3.51
N LEU A 350 27.58 10.75 -2.95
CA LEU A 350 26.58 9.90 -3.61
C LEU A 350 25.15 10.36 -3.27
N ASP A 351 24.95 11.66 -3.18
CA ASP A 351 23.67 12.28 -2.89
C ASP A 351 22.93 12.66 -4.18
N GLU A 352 21.60 12.74 -4.08
CA GLU A 352 20.75 13.23 -5.16
C GLU A 352 20.41 14.69 -4.94
N TYR A 353 20.37 15.46 -6.01
CA TYR A 353 20.13 16.90 -5.95
C TYR A 353 18.93 17.30 -6.78
N SER A 354 18.18 18.29 -6.27
CA SER A 354 17.10 18.99 -6.97
C SER A 354 17.51 20.43 -7.26
N ILE A 355 17.44 20.82 -8.51
CA ILE A 355 17.70 22.18 -8.97
C ILE A 355 16.35 22.84 -9.25
N GLN A 356 16.11 23.96 -8.61
CA GLN A 356 14.89 24.76 -8.71
C GLN A 356 15.24 26.22 -9.02
N PHE A 357 14.27 27.01 -9.43
CA PHE A 357 14.48 28.42 -9.76
C PHE A 357 13.51 29.28 -8.94
N ASP A 358 14.02 30.45 -8.49
CA ASP A 358 13.17 31.42 -7.82
C ASP A 358 12.54 32.42 -8.82
N ALA A 359 11.63 33.27 -8.33
CA ALA A 359 10.97 34.29 -9.14
C ALA A 359 11.94 35.39 -9.63
N SER A 360 13.14 35.46 -9.08
CA SER A 360 14.20 36.44 -9.46
C SER A 360 15.14 35.87 -10.52
N GLY A 361 14.95 34.61 -10.95
CA GLY A 361 15.79 33.94 -11.93
C GLY A 361 17.10 33.40 -11.35
N ASN A 362 17.16 33.13 -10.05
CA ASN A 362 18.28 32.42 -9.44
C ASN A 362 18.03 30.91 -9.43
N TYR A 363 19.11 30.14 -9.61
CA TYR A 363 19.08 28.71 -9.34
C TYR A 363 19.30 28.40 -7.86
N LEU A 364 18.69 27.34 -7.36
CA LEU A 364 18.78 26.83 -6.00
C LEU A 364 19.00 25.32 -6.08
N VAL A 365 20.16 24.83 -5.62
CA VAL A 365 20.49 23.41 -5.60
C VAL A 365 20.26 22.87 -4.20
N TYR A 366 19.35 21.92 -4.06
CA TYR A 366 19.03 21.27 -2.79
C TYR A 366 19.46 19.81 -2.81
N ASN A 367 20.04 19.35 -1.71
CA ASN A 367 20.21 17.93 -1.46
C ASN A 367 18.84 17.30 -1.18
N LYS A 368 18.42 16.31 -1.98
CA LYS A 368 17.08 15.67 -1.85
C LYS A 368 16.89 14.88 -0.56
N GLN A 369 17.97 14.38 0.06
CA GLN A 369 17.88 13.53 1.26
C GLN A 369 17.58 14.31 2.53
N ASN A 370 18.19 15.49 2.68
CA ASN A 370 18.08 16.29 3.90
C ASN A 370 17.45 17.68 3.69
N GLY A 371 17.14 18.04 2.43
CA GLY A 371 16.53 19.33 2.08
C GLY A 371 17.45 20.54 2.24
N THR A 372 18.76 20.35 2.47
CA THR A 372 19.70 21.46 2.66
C THR A 372 20.01 22.14 1.32
N LEU A 373 20.11 23.46 1.35
CA LEU A 373 20.62 24.25 0.22
C LEU A 373 22.14 24.05 0.11
N VAL A 374 22.58 23.51 -1.03
CA VAL A 374 24.01 23.23 -1.31
C VAL A 374 24.68 24.46 -1.95
N THR A 375 24.07 25.02 -2.99
CA THR A 375 24.54 26.23 -3.66
C THR A 375 23.39 26.99 -4.33
N SER A 376 23.59 28.28 -4.58
CA SER A 376 22.63 29.13 -5.28
C SER A 376 23.35 30.26 -6.00
N GLY A 377 22.75 30.81 -7.05
CA GLY A 377 23.28 31.91 -7.80
C GLY A 377 22.39 32.39 -8.95
N ALA A 378 22.77 33.43 -9.62
CA ALA A 378 22.05 33.92 -10.80
C ALA A 378 22.16 32.90 -11.94
N TYR A 379 21.02 32.53 -12.54
CA TYR A 379 21.01 31.61 -13.68
C TYR A 379 21.46 32.32 -14.95
N VAL A 380 22.40 31.68 -15.66
CA VAL A 380 22.82 32.07 -17.02
C VAL A 380 22.81 30.81 -17.88
N SER A 381 22.05 30.83 -18.98
CA SER A 381 21.94 29.68 -19.89
C SER A 381 23.30 29.20 -20.36
N GLY A 382 23.59 27.91 -20.18
CA GLY A 382 24.81 27.24 -20.57
C GLY A 382 26.02 27.51 -19.66
N ALA A 383 25.88 28.32 -18.61
CA ALA A 383 26.97 28.54 -17.65
C ALA A 383 27.12 27.31 -16.72
N PRO A 384 28.36 26.87 -16.40
CA PRO A 384 28.56 25.75 -15.50
C PRO A 384 28.20 26.11 -14.05
N ILE A 385 27.55 25.17 -13.36
CA ILE A 385 27.25 25.22 -11.93
C ILE A 385 27.97 24.03 -11.29
N SER A 386 28.96 24.30 -10.42
CA SER A 386 29.81 23.27 -9.83
C SER A 386 29.52 23.14 -8.34
N PHE A 387 29.37 21.91 -7.85
CA PHE A 387 29.19 21.55 -6.44
C PHE A 387 29.53 20.06 -6.23
N ASP A 388 30.06 19.70 -5.09
CA ASP A 388 30.28 18.29 -4.62
C ASP A 388 30.91 17.36 -5.68
N GLY A 389 31.89 17.85 -6.47
CA GLY A 389 32.56 17.10 -7.54
C GLY A 389 31.72 16.93 -8.82
N ILE A 390 30.58 17.61 -8.92
CA ILE A 390 29.66 17.63 -10.05
C ILE A 390 29.71 18.96 -10.75
N GLU A 391 29.62 18.96 -12.07
CA GLU A 391 29.36 20.16 -12.88
C GLU A 391 28.09 19.91 -13.70
N ILE A 392 27.12 20.81 -13.59
CA ILE A 392 25.89 20.82 -14.40
C ILE A 392 25.86 22.05 -15.31
N SER A 393 25.28 21.91 -16.48
CA SER A 393 25.01 23.00 -17.40
C SER A 393 23.54 22.88 -17.85
N ILE A 394 22.79 23.98 -17.67
CA ILE A 394 21.38 24.08 -18.07
C ILE A 394 21.31 25.08 -19.23
N THR A 395 20.75 24.64 -20.36
CA THR A 395 20.59 25.45 -21.58
C THR A 395 19.11 25.67 -21.86
N GLY A 396 18.77 26.91 -22.23
CA GLY A 396 17.39 27.29 -22.54
C GLY A 396 16.83 28.34 -21.59
N THR A 397 15.53 28.53 -21.63
CA THR A 397 14.79 29.45 -20.75
C THR A 397 14.14 28.70 -19.61
N VAL A 398 14.36 29.19 -18.40
CA VAL A 398 13.81 28.58 -17.17
C VAL A 398 12.77 29.49 -16.53
N THR A 399 11.82 28.90 -15.86
CA THR A 399 10.79 29.56 -15.06
C THR A 399 10.86 29.09 -13.60
N SER A 400 10.17 29.76 -12.68
CA SER A 400 10.11 29.34 -11.27
C SER A 400 9.35 28.03 -11.04
N THR A 401 8.72 27.47 -12.06
CA THR A 401 8.05 26.16 -12.00
C THR A 401 8.92 25.01 -12.50
N ASP A 402 10.04 25.35 -13.18
CA ASP A 402 10.94 24.34 -13.72
C ASP A 402 11.78 23.72 -12.62
N LYS A 403 12.00 22.43 -12.77
CA LYS A 403 12.74 21.60 -11.82
C LYS A 403 13.61 20.62 -12.59
N PHE A 404 14.81 20.41 -12.09
CA PHE A 404 15.74 19.40 -12.59
C PHE A 404 16.21 18.54 -11.44
N THR A 405 16.57 17.30 -11.73
CA THR A 405 17.22 16.44 -10.74
C THR A 405 18.49 15.82 -11.34
N VAL A 406 19.53 15.72 -10.53
CA VAL A 406 20.76 15.01 -10.87
C VAL A 406 21.05 13.96 -9.81
N SER A 407 21.38 12.75 -10.24
CA SER A 407 21.62 11.61 -9.37
C SER A 407 22.81 10.78 -9.85
N PRO A 408 23.79 10.48 -8.98
CA PRO A 408 24.85 9.52 -9.27
C PRO A 408 24.38 8.07 -9.05
N LEU A 409 23.17 7.84 -8.50
CA LEU A 409 22.68 6.53 -8.12
C LEU A 409 21.70 5.92 -9.12
N THR A 410 20.95 6.74 -9.86
CA THR A 410 19.82 6.26 -10.68
C THR A 410 20.24 5.19 -11.69
N ASP A 411 21.30 5.42 -12.46
CA ASP A 411 21.78 4.49 -13.50
C ASP A 411 23.05 3.72 -13.11
N VAL A 412 23.43 3.72 -11.82
CA VAL A 412 24.67 3.09 -11.37
C VAL A 412 24.76 1.62 -11.79
N MET A 413 23.67 0.86 -11.62
CA MET A 413 23.67 -0.57 -11.97
C MET A 413 23.69 -0.83 -13.48
N LYS A 414 23.05 0.04 -14.26
CA LYS A 414 23.09 -0.04 -15.72
C LYS A 414 24.53 0.05 -16.23
N ASN A 415 25.31 0.97 -15.64
CA ASN A 415 26.69 1.25 -16.02
C ASN A 415 27.73 0.43 -15.22
N PHE A 416 27.31 -0.34 -14.22
CA PHE A 416 28.20 -1.18 -13.42
C PHE A 416 28.74 -2.34 -14.24
N GLU A 417 29.97 -2.24 -14.69
CA GLU A 417 30.68 -3.25 -15.46
C GLU A 417 32.19 -3.19 -15.23
N VAL A 418 32.89 -4.27 -15.51
CA VAL A 418 34.36 -4.32 -15.46
C VAL A 418 34.90 -3.63 -16.69
N ALA A 419 35.61 -2.50 -16.54
CA ALA A 419 36.17 -1.72 -17.63
C ALA A 419 37.46 -2.35 -18.18
N ILE A 420 38.20 -3.11 -17.37
CA ILE A 420 39.43 -3.76 -17.75
C ILE A 420 39.15 -5.09 -18.48
N THR A 421 39.62 -5.19 -19.71
CA THR A 421 39.59 -6.42 -20.51
C THR A 421 40.95 -7.12 -20.56
N ASP A 422 42.04 -6.35 -20.41
CA ASP A 422 43.43 -6.86 -20.43
C ASP A 422 43.94 -7.03 -18.99
N GLN A 423 44.30 -8.26 -18.65
CA GLN A 423 44.80 -8.62 -17.32
C GLN A 423 46.07 -7.88 -16.93
N GLN A 424 46.89 -7.44 -17.92
CA GLN A 424 48.12 -6.69 -17.69
C GLN A 424 47.84 -5.28 -17.10
N LYS A 425 46.67 -4.72 -17.36
CA LYS A 425 46.26 -3.38 -16.87
C LYS A 425 45.78 -3.39 -15.44
N ILE A 426 45.62 -4.55 -14.79
CA ILE A 426 45.24 -4.59 -13.37
C ILE A 426 46.36 -3.96 -12.54
N ALA A 427 46.05 -2.88 -11.84
CA ALA A 427 47.02 -2.04 -11.12
C ALA A 427 47.37 -2.63 -9.74
N ALA A 428 48.23 -3.63 -9.71
CA ALA A 428 48.69 -4.25 -8.47
C ALA A 428 49.86 -3.52 -7.81
N ALA A 429 50.71 -2.84 -8.60
CA ALA A 429 51.88 -2.12 -8.11
C ALA A 429 51.61 -0.66 -7.74
N SER A 430 52.33 -0.12 -6.80
CA SER A 430 52.29 1.31 -6.41
C SER A 430 53.30 2.15 -7.20
N SER A 431 54.28 1.53 -7.86
CA SER A 431 55.31 2.18 -8.62
C SER A 431 55.69 1.41 -9.88
N ASN A 432 55.86 2.11 -10.99
CA ASN A 432 56.29 1.53 -12.24
C ASN A 432 57.74 0.92 -12.16
N THR A 433 58.58 1.48 -11.29
CA THR A 433 59.98 1.01 -11.13
C THR A 433 60.07 -0.28 -10.30
N ALA A 434 59.00 -0.70 -9.63
CA ALA A 434 58.96 -1.88 -8.79
C ALA A 434 58.26 -3.08 -9.47
N LEU A 435 57.91 -2.95 -10.74
CA LEU A 435 57.33 -4.03 -11.55
C LEU A 435 58.35 -5.15 -11.80
N PRO A 436 57.91 -6.41 -11.91
CA PRO A 436 56.52 -6.93 -11.82
C PRO A 436 56.10 -7.35 -10.40
N GLY A 437 57.01 -7.31 -9.40
CA GLY A 437 56.83 -7.94 -8.07
C GLY A 437 56.14 -7.09 -7.03
N ASP A 438 55.88 -5.77 -7.27
CA ASP A 438 55.19 -4.91 -6.33
C ASP A 438 53.69 -5.22 -6.25
N ASN A 439 53.20 -5.44 -5.02
CA ASN A 439 51.81 -5.73 -4.70
C ASN A 439 51.15 -4.65 -3.79
N SER A 440 51.84 -3.56 -3.56
CA SER A 440 51.44 -2.59 -2.55
C SER A 440 50.06 -1.97 -2.81
N ASN A 441 49.71 -1.73 -4.10
CA ASN A 441 48.41 -1.21 -4.47
C ASN A 441 47.31 -2.29 -4.33
N ALA A 442 47.56 -3.52 -4.71
CA ALA A 442 46.65 -4.65 -4.51
C ALA A 442 46.31 -4.81 -3.00
N LEU A 443 47.30 -4.70 -2.11
CA LEU A 443 47.08 -4.75 -0.67
C LEU A 443 46.22 -3.58 -0.15
N ARG A 444 46.37 -2.38 -0.70
CA ARG A 444 45.49 -1.23 -0.37
C ARG A 444 44.04 -1.51 -0.78
N ILE A 445 43.83 -2.13 -1.94
CA ILE A 445 42.50 -2.53 -2.42
C ILE A 445 41.92 -3.61 -1.50
N VAL A 446 42.71 -4.62 -1.09
CA VAL A 446 42.26 -5.64 -0.12
C VAL A 446 41.85 -5.00 1.22
N GLN A 447 42.61 -4.03 1.70
CA GLN A 447 42.31 -3.31 2.95
C GLN A 447 40.98 -2.55 2.90
N LEU A 448 40.55 -2.08 1.71
CA LEU A 448 39.27 -1.39 1.52
C LEU A 448 38.09 -2.21 2.03
N TYR A 449 38.13 -3.55 1.97
CA TYR A 449 37.08 -4.41 2.49
C TYR A 449 36.82 -4.22 4.00
N GLN A 450 37.84 -3.80 4.75
CA GLN A 450 37.78 -3.56 6.19
C GLN A 450 37.74 -2.06 6.55
N ASN A 451 37.92 -1.17 5.60
CA ASN A 451 37.94 0.25 5.83
C ASN A 451 36.52 0.81 5.93
N SER A 452 36.37 1.84 6.78
CA SER A 452 35.18 2.67 6.82
C SER A 452 35.10 3.57 5.61
N ILE A 453 33.92 3.63 4.97
CA ILE A 453 33.67 4.44 3.78
C ILE A 453 32.70 5.57 4.15
N ALA A 454 33.08 6.80 3.86
CA ALA A 454 32.31 8.00 4.21
C ALA A 454 30.91 7.99 3.56
N ASN A 455 30.83 7.61 2.27
CA ASN A 455 29.57 7.52 1.51
C ASN A 455 28.62 6.43 2.00
N LEU A 456 29.10 5.51 2.88
CA LEU A 456 28.30 4.50 3.56
C LEU A 456 28.04 4.84 5.04
N GLY A 457 28.19 6.12 5.41
CA GLY A 457 27.98 6.57 6.78
C GLY A 457 29.05 6.06 7.76
N GLY A 458 30.25 5.77 7.29
CA GLY A 458 31.37 5.24 8.08
C GLY A 458 31.32 3.71 8.28
N ALA A 459 30.41 3.01 7.62
CA ALA A 459 30.37 1.55 7.61
C ALA A 459 31.38 0.96 6.62
N THR A 460 31.77 -0.32 6.82
CA THR A 460 32.46 -1.08 5.80
C THR A 460 31.49 -1.58 4.76
N LEU A 461 31.94 -2.00 3.58
CA LEU A 461 31.10 -2.57 2.52
C LEU A 461 30.26 -3.75 3.04
N SER A 462 30.89 -4.67 3.75
CA SER A 462 30.22 -5.85 4.31
C SER A 462 29.21 -5.51 5.40
N SER A 463 29.56 -4.60 6.33
CA SER A 463 28.64 -4.21 7.42
C SER A 463 27.45 -3.39 6.91
N TYR A 464 27.66 -2.54 5.90
CA TYR A 464 26.58 -1.79 5.27
C TYR A 464 25.58 -2.73 4.59
N TYR A 465 26.08 -3.68 3.77
CA TYR A 465 25.22 -4.68 3.15
C TYR A 465 24.49 -5.55 4.18
N GLY A 466 25.19 -6.03 5.21
CA GLY A 466 24.59 -6.76 6.32
C GLY A 466 23.50 -5.95 7.03
N GLY A 467 23.68 -4.64 7.16
CA GLY A 467 22.67 -3.71 7.67
C GLY A 467 21.42 -3.64 6.79
N LEU A 468 21.58 -3.60 5.45
CA LEU A 468 20.46 -3.64 4.51
C LEU A 468 19.65 -4.94 4.67
N VAL A 469 20.32 -6.10 4.66
CA VAL A 469 19.69 -7.41 4.83
C VAL A 469 18.95 -7.50 6.17
N SER A 470 19.59 -7.05 7.27
CA SER A 470 18.98 -7.03 8.60
C SER A 470 17.74 -6.14 8.67
N THR A 471 17.80 -4.97 8.04
CA THR A 471 16.67 -4.02 8.00
C THR A 471 15.49 -4.65 7.26
N ILE A 472 15.70 -5.22 6.09
CA ILE A 472 14.64 -5.88 5.30
C ILE A 472 14.04 -7.05 6.09
N GLY A 473 14.88 -7.92 6.68
CA GLY A 473 14.41 -9.06 7.48
C GLY A 473 13.61 -8.64 8.72
N SER A 474 14.00 -7.53 9.38
CA SER A 474 13.25 -7.00 10.52
C SER A 474 11.90 -6.40 10.11
N MET A 475 11.85 -5.70 8.97
CA MET A 475 10.61 -5.15 8.41
C MET A 475 9.66 -6.27 7.96
N SER A 476 10.16 -7.31 7.29
CA SER A 476 9.38 -8.48 6.88
C SER A 476 8.77 -9.20 8.08
N ARG A 477 9.54 -9.40 9.14
CA ARG A 477 9.04 -9.99 10.39
C ARG A 477 7.97 -9.11 11.05
N ALA A 478 8.22 -7.80 11.17
CA ALA A 478 7.25 -6.87 11.75
C ALA A 478 5.93 -6.84 10.96
N ALA A 479 6.00 -6.91 9.61
CA ALA A 479 4.82 -7.00 8.76
C ALA A 479 4.05 -8.31 8.96
N SER A 480 4.75 -9.45 9.11
CA SER A 480 4.15 -10.75 9.39
C SER A 480 3.45 -10.79 10.76
N ASP A 481 4.09 -10.23 11.79
CA ASP A 481 3.52 -10.12 13.13
C ASP A 481 2.27 -9.22 13.13
N SER A 482 2.32 -8.08 12.41
CA SER A 482 1.19 -7.17 12.25
C SER A 482 0.02 -7.84 11.52
N LEU A 483 0.28 -8.56 10.42
CA LEU A 483 -0.74 -9.30 9.69
C LEU A 483 -1.42 -10.36 10.57
N THR A 484 -0.63 -11.10 11.36
CA THR A 484 -1.14 -12.10 12.28
C THR A 484 -2.04 -11.48 13.34
N PHE A 485 -1.62 -10.35 13.93
CA PHE A 485 -2.42 -9.60 14.91
C PHE A 485 -3.73 -9.10 14.29
N ASP A 486 -3.65 -8.42 13.14
CA ASP A 486 -4.82 -7.83 12.48
C ASP A 486 -5.81 -8.90 12.00
N SER A 487 -5.32 -10.04 11.51
CA SER A 487 -6.14 -11.17 11.11
C SER A 487 -6.89 -11.78 12.30
N ASN A 488 -6.22 -11.98 13.43
CA ASN A 488 -6.84 -12.52 14.64
C ASN A 488 -7.89 -11.56 15.20
N LEU A 489 -7.58 -10.25 15.26
CA LEU A 489 -8.53 -9.25 15.72
C LEU A 489 -9.74 -9.12 14.79
N LEU A 490 -9.52 -9.17 13.48
CA LEU A 490 -10.60 -9.16 12.49
C LEU A 490 -11.52 -10.39 12.65
N SER A 491 -10.94 -11.57 12.89
CA SER A 491 -11.69 -12.79 13.16
C SER A 491 -12.55 -12.65 14.43
N GLU A 492 -11.99 -12.12 15.51
CA GLU A 492 -12.72 -11.88 16.77
C GLU A 492 -13.88 -10.88 16.58
N LEU A 493 -13.62 -9.77 15.86
CA LEU A 493 -14.65 -8.80 15.55
C LEU A 493 -15.76 -9.39 14.66
N ASN A 494 -15.42 -10.22 13.68
CA ASN A 494 -16.42 -10.90 12.87
C ASN A 494 -17.26 -11.88 13.71
N ASN A 495 -16.65 -12.66 14.61
CA ASN A 495 -17.37 -13.53 15.53
C ASN A 495 -18.32 -12.73 16.44
N ARG A 496 -17.90 -11.57 16.91
CA ARG A 496 -18.74 -10.68 17.70
C ARG A 496 -19.88 -10.09 16.87
N ARG A 497 -19.66 -9.72 15.60
CA ARG A 497 -20.70 -9.28 14.68
C ARG A 497 -21.76 -10.38 14.51
N GLU A 498 -21.33 -11.62 14.27
CA GLU A 498 -22.22 -12.78 14.17
C GLU A 498 -23.07 -12.95 15.44
N SER A 499 -22.47 -12.76 16.61
CA SER A 499 -23.19 -12.83 17.89
C SER A 499 -24.24 -11.72 18.08
N LEU A 500 -24.00 -10.51 17.52
CA LEU A 500 -24.90 -9.37 17.66
C LEU A 500 -25.97 -9.31 16.56
N SER A 501 -25.60 -9.61 15.35
CA SER A 501 -26.41 -9.40 14.14
C SER A 501 -26.70 -10.69 13.37
N GLY A 502 -26.07 -11.79 13.72
CA GLY A 502 -26.24 -13.09 13.06
C GLY A 502 -27.57 -13.76 13.38
N VAL A 503 -27.92 -14.75 12.59
CA VAL A 503 -29.14 -15.55 12.74
C VAL A 503 -28.83 -16.84 13.50
N SER A 504 -29.48 -17.07 14.64
CA SER A 504 -29.44 -18.34 15.37
C SER A 504 -30.60 -19.22 14.96
N LEU A 505 -30.32 -20.40 14.39
CA LEU A 505 -31.37 -21.37 14.00
C LEU A 505 -32.26 -21.76 15.16
N ASP A 506 -31.70 -21.95 16.36
CA ASP A 506 -32.44 -22.38 17.54
C ASP A 506 -33.41 -21.29 17.99
N GLU A 507 -32.97 -20.01 18.00
CA GLU A 507 -33.84 -18.90 18.33
C GLU A 507 -34.93 -18.68 17.28
N GLU A 508 -34.60 -18.74 16.00
CA GLU A 508 -35.57 -18.54 14.93
C GLU A 508 -36.56 -19.72 14.87
N ALA A 509 -36.14 -20.98 15.13
CA ALA A 509 -37.05 -22.13 15.24
C ALA A 509 -38.02 -21.96 16.42
N ALA A 510 -37.53 -21.50 17.58
CA ALA A 510 -38.37 -21.20 18.73
C ALA A 510 -39.38 -20.06 18.41
N ASN A 511 -38.93 -18.99 17.74
CA ASN A 511 -39.78 -17.90 17.29
C ASN A 511 -40.84 -18.35 16.28
N LEU A 512 -40.47 -19.20 15.32
CA LEU A 512 -41.37 -19.78 14.33
C LEU A 512 -42.50 -20.55 15.01
N ILE A 513 -42.19 -21.44 15.99
CA ILE A 513 -43.18 -22.19 16.74
C ILE A 513 -44.08 -21.24 17.55
N ARG A 514 -43.51 -20.22 18.21
CA ARG A 514 -44.25 -19.23 18.98
C ARG A 514 -45.24 -18.44 18.11
N PHE A 515 -44.81 -17.93 16.96
CA PHE A 515 -45.67 -17.17 16.06
C PHE A 515 -46.71 -18.07 15.36
N GLN A 516 -46.37 -19.31 15.03
CA GLN A 516 -47.30 -20.28 14.49
C GLN A 516 -48.45 -20.59 15.49
N ARG A 517 -48.12 -20.78 16.79
CA ARG A 517 -49.14 -20.97 17.84
C ARG A 517 -49.99 -19.71 18.02
N SER A 518 -49.41 -18.52 17.98
CA SER A 518 -50.15 -17.25 18.07
C SER A 518 -51.09 -17.07 16.89
N TYR A 519 -50.66 -17.42 15.67
CA TYR A 519 -51.49 -17.41 14.48
C TYR A 519 -52.68 -18.38 14.62
N GLN A 520 -52.46 -19.64 15.08
CA GLN A 520 -53.48 -20.63 15.32
C GLN A 520 -54.47 -20.18 16.39
N ALA A 521 -54.00 -19.56 17.47
CA ALA A 521 -54.86 -19.02 18.52
C ALA A 521 -55.77 -17.89 17.97
N GLY A 522 -55.22 -16.99 17.15
CA GLY A 522 -56.01 -15.94 16.48
C GLY A 522 -57.06 -16.52 15.54
N ALA A 523 -56.74 -17.53 14.76
CA ALA A 523 -57.67 -18.22 13.87
C ALA A 523 -58.81 -18.92 14.68
N LYS A 524 -58.49 -19.54 15.83
CA LYS A 524 -59.50 -20.15 16.71
C LYS A 524 -60.42 -19.09 17.34
N MET A 525 -59.88 -17.92 17.67
CA MET A 525 -60.71 -16.77 18.17
C MET A 525 -61.72 -16.31 17.10
N ILE A 526 -61.29 -16.23 15.82
CA ILE A 526 -62.24 -15.90 14.73
C ILE A 526 -63.32 -16.94 14.62
N GLN A 527 -63.01 -18.24 14.66
CA GLN A 527 -63.98 -19.30 14.61
C GLN A 527 -65.00 -19.23 15.76
N ILE A 528 -64.54 -19.01 16.99
CA ILE A 528 -65.44 -18.85 18.17
C ILE A 528 -66.32 -17.61 18.02
N THR A 529 -65.76 -16.51 17.47
CA THR A 529 -66.55 -15.28 17.27
C THR A 529 -67.61 -15.47 16.20
N ASP A 530 -67.33 -16.24 15.14
CA ASP A 530 -68.32 -16.58 14.10
C ASP A 530 -69.42 -17.49 14.64
N GLU A 531 -69.08 -18.51 15.43
CA GLU A 531 -70.08 -19.37 16.13
C GLU A 531 -71.00 -18.57 17.05
N LEU A 532 -70.46 -17.58 17.78
CA LEU A 532 -71.22 -16.66 18.63
C LEU A 532 -72.15 -15.75 17.82
N LEU A 533 -71.66 -15.24 16.66
CA LEU A 533 -72.48 -14.43 15.74
C LEU A 533 -73.64 -15.25 15.14
N GLN A 534 -73.39 -16.49 14.71
CA GLN A 534 -74.42 -17.39 14.18
C GLN A 534 -75.46 -17.72 15.25
N THR A 535 -75.04 -17.95 16.50
CA THR A 535 -75.95 -18.18 17.61
C THR A 535 -76.85 -16.99 17.87
N LEU A 536 -76.32 -15.75 17.80
CA LEU A 536 -77.06 -14.51 17.93
C LEU A 536 -78.04 -14.25 16.78
N LEU A 537 -77.70 -14.66 15.56
CA LEU A 537 -78.59 -14.53 14.38
C LEU A 537 -79.73 -15.57 14.37
N ASN A 538 -79.59 -16.68 15.09
CA ASN A 538 -80.59 -17.73 15.21
C ASN A 538 -81.49 -17.60 16.46
N LEU A 539 -81.26 -16.60 17.30
CA LEU A 539 -82.10 -16.14 18.41
C LEU A 539 -83.02 -15.03 17.95
#